data_0188eb7c0ef3803c55573fa27980e220
#
_entry.id   0188eb7c0ef3803c55573fa27980e220
#
_cell.length_a   1.000
_cell.length_b   1.000
_cell.length_c   1.000
_cell.angle_alpha   90.00
_cell.angle_beta   90.00
_cell.angle_gamma   90.00
#
_symmetry.space_group_name_H-M   'P 1'
#
loop_
_entity.id
_entity.type
_entity.pdbx_description
1 polymer ?
#
loop_
_entity_poly.entity_id
_entity_poly.type
_entity_poly.pdbx_seq_one_letter_code
_entity_poly.pdbx_strand_id
1 'polypeptide(L)'
;RTFSWTWNNIATYDKTIGEHHFNVLAGIEAYSYRYDELTASRSKMAQPDMPELVVGSQLTGGSGYRIDYALVGYLTQLLYDYRNKYFFSASYRRDGSSRFAPETRWGNFWSLGTSWRVDREEFMASTSDWLSALTLKMSYGAQGNDNLGTYYASKGLYSIVSNLGENALVSDRMATPNLKWETNLNFNLGMDFSLFNNRFSGSFDFFTRRSKDLLYSRPIAPSLGYGFIDENVGALKNTGIELVLNGTVINQNGWVWKLGMNLTHYKNKVTELPLKDMPQSGVNKLQVGRSVYDFYMKEWAGVDPDNGKPLWYADELDADDNPTSKRVTTSDYASADYYYVNKSSLPKVYGGFNTSLSWKGFDLSAIFAYSIGGYIYNRDITMILHNGSLEGRAWSTEILRRWT
;
A
#
# COMPACT_ATOMS: atom_id res chain seq x y z
N ARG A 1 0.33 -12.35 -24.99
CA ARG A 1 -0.62 -13.43 -24.62
C ARG A 1 -0.45 -13.77 -23.15
N THR A 2 -1.58 -13.85 -22.41
CA THR A 2 -1.59 -14.28 -21.01
C THR A 2 -2.34 -15.59 -20.91
N PHE A 3 -1.80 -16.52 -20.12
CA PHE A 3 -2.47 -17.77 -19.75
C PHE A 3 -2.25 -18.03 -18.27
N SER A 4 -3.33 -18.29 -17.53
CA SER A 4 -3.26 -18.67 -16.12
C SER A 4 -4.30 -19.73 -15.80
N TRP A 5 -4.00 -20.55 -14.80
CA TRP A 5 -4.94 -21.50 -14.23
C TRP A 5 -4.76 -21.60 -12.73
N THR A 6 -5.84 -21.86 -12.05
CA THR A 6 -5.89 -22.20 -10.63
C THR A 6 -6.56 -23.55 -10.47
N TRP A 7 -5.93 -24.39 -9.68
CA TRP A 7 -6.47 -25.67 -9.28
C TRP A 7 -6.53 -25.73 -7.76
N ASN A 8 -7.71 -25.98 -7.21
CA ASN A 8 -7.89 -26.09 -5.77
C ASN A 8 -8.75 -27.32 -5.45
N ASN A 9 -8.40 -27.96 -4.32
CA ASN A 9 -9.18 -29.02 -3.72
C ASN A 9 -9.29 -28.73 -2.24
N ILE A 10 -10.52 -28.72 -1.74
CA ILE A 10 -10.85 -28.39 -0.37
C ILE A 10 -11.76 -29.49 0.17
N ALA A 11 -11.40 -30.05 1.32
CA ALA A 11 -12.24 -30.94 2.10
C ALA A 11 -12.70 -30.21 3.35
N THR A 12 -13.97 -30.23 3.65
CA THR A 12 -14.57 -29.63 4.84
C THR A 12 -15.29 -30.71 5.66
N TYR A 13 -15.06 -30.70 6.96
CA TYR A 13 -15.77 -31.53 7.91
C TYR A 13 -16.49 -30.64 8.91
N ASP A 14 -17.80 -30.80 8.99
CA ASP A 14 -18.70 -30.04 9.87
C ASP A 14 -19.38 -30.99 10.86
N LYS A 15 -19.31 -30.66 12.15
CA LYS A 15 -19.87 -31.52 13.21
C LYS A 15 -20.33 -30.71 14.41
N THR A 16 -21.56 -30.96 14.83
CA THR A 16 -22.10 -30.49 16.11
C THR A 16 -22.19 -31.64 17.09
N ILE A 17 -21.67 -31.46 18.31
CA ILE A 17 -21.69 -32.41 19.43
C ILE A 17 -22.24 -31.67 20.65
N GLY A 18 -23.52 -31.86 20.95
CA GLY A 18 -24.18 -31.08 21.99
C GLY A 18 -24.17 -29.57 21.68
N GLU A 19 -23.51 -28.82 22.55
CA GLU A 19 -23.39 -27.35 22.40
C GLU A 19 -22.11 -26.90 21.69
N HIS A 20 -21.28 -27.87 21.25
CA HIS A 20 -20.03 -27.63 20.57
C HIS A 20 -20.18 -27.82 19.06
N HIS A 21 -19.80 -26.83 18.29
CA HIS A 21 -19.79 -26.91 16.85
C HIS A 21 -18.36 -26.75 16.32
N PHE A 22 -17.96 -27.65 15.42
CA PHE A 22 -16.63 -27.70 14.81
C PHE A 22 -16.79 -27.69 13.29
N ASN A 23 -16.06 -26.81 12.63
CA ASN A 23 -15.85 -26.84 11.19
C ASN A 23 -14.35 -26.90 10.91
N VAL A 24 -13.90 -27.96 10.28
CA VAL A 24 -12.49 -28.18 9.92
C VAL A 24 -12.37 -28.21 8.41
N LEU A 25 -11.44 -27.43 7.88
CA LEU A 25 -11.14 -27.37 6.46
C LEU A 25 -9.67 -27.72 6.25
N ALA A 26 -9.37 -28.52 5.24
CA ALA A 26 -8.03 -28.77 4.73
C ALA A 26 -8.04 -28.70 3.20
N GLY A 27 -6.99 -28.14 2.64
CA GLY A 27 -6.95 -27.94 1.19
C GLY A 27 -5.55 -27.80 0.61
N ILE A 28 -5.51 -27.92 -0.71
CA ILE A 28 -4.36 -27.63 -1.55
C ILE A 28 -4.79 -26.74 -2.69
N GLU A 29 -3.96 -25.76 -2.99
CA GLU A 29 -4.13 -24.83 -4.12
C GLU A 29 -2.85 -24.82 -4.94
N ALA A 30 -2.99 -24.81 -6.27
CA ALA A 30 -1.90 -24.59 -7.21
C ALA A 30 -2.31 -23.53 -8.23
N TYR A 31 -1.44 -22.57 -8.44
CA TYR A 31 -1.61 -21.50 -9.41
C TYR A 31 -0.41 -21.45 -10.35
N SER A 32 -0.68 -21.27 -11.63
CA SER A 32 0.36 -21.03 -12.63
C SER A 32 -0.06 -19.89 -13.55
N TYR A 33 0.91 -19.06 -13.86
CA TYR A 33 0.77 -17.89 -14.72
C TYR A 33 1.90 -17.87 -15.74
N ARG A 34 1.55 -17.64 -17.01
CA ARG A 34 2.48 -17.41 -18.11
C ARG A 34 2.08 -16.17 -18.88
N TYR A 35 3.05 -15.35 -19.14
CA TYR A 35 2.93 -14.16 -19.98
C TYR A 35 3.96 -14.22 -21.10
N ASP A 36 3.50 -14.15 -22.34
CA ASP A 36 4.32 -14.06 -23.55
C ASP A 36 4.07 -12.68 -24.17
N GLU A 37 5.12 -11.94 -24.45
CA GLU A 37 5.06 -10.68 -25.18
C GLU A 37 5.93 -10.76 -26.43
N LEU A 38 5.39 -10.22 -27.53
CA LEU A 38 6.08 -9.96 -28.77
C LEU A 38 5.73 -8.55 -29.21
N THR A 39 6.75 -7.71 -29.39
CA THR A 39 6.61 -6.36 -29.91
C THR A 39 7.39 -6.21 -31.19
N ALA A 40 6.78 -5.58 -32.19
CA ALA A 40 7.44 -5.23 -33.43
C ALA A 40 7.06 -3.79 -33.81
N SER A 41 8.01 -3.05 -34.36
CA SER A 41 7.82 -1.67 -34.79
C SER A 41 8.39 -1.47 -36.19
N ARG A 42 7.68 -0.78 -37.05
CA ARG A 42 8.14 -0.38 -38.39
C ARG A 42 7.94 1.12 -38.62
N SER A 43 8.80 1.68 -39.42
CA SER A 43 8.71 3.07 -39.92
C SER A 43 8.60 3.09 -41.44
N LYS A 44 8.53 4.30 -42.01
CA LYS A 44 8.34 4.56 -43.45
C LYS A 44 7.08 3.87 -43.95
N MET A 45 5.95 4.25 -43.33
CA MET A 45 4.63 3.77 -43.71
C MET A 45 4.28 4.24 -45.13
N ALA A 46 3.89 3.31 -46.01
CA ALA A 46 3.46 3.63 -47.38
C ALA A 46 2.13 4.40 -47.37
N GLN A 47 1.27 4.10 -46.36
CA GLN A 47 0.02 4.83 -46.14
C GLN A 47 -0.12 5.14 -44.64
N PRO A 48 -0.16 6.45 -44.25
CA PRO A 48 -0.25 6.85 -42.84
C PRO A 48 -1.52 6.37 -42.11
N ASP A 49 -2.61 6.21 -42.83
CA ASP A 49 -3.93 5.83 -42.30
C ASP A 49 -4.10 4.30 -42.14
N MET A 50 -3.12 3.50 -42.53
CA MET A 50 -3.11 2.05 -42.36
C MET A 50 -2.18 1.63 -41.22
N PRO A 51 -2.70 1.19 -40.05
CA PRO A 51 -1.90 0.89 -38.86
C PRO A 51 -1.23 -0.50 -38.89
N GLU A 52 -1.32 -1.24 -39.99
CA GLU A 52 -0.76 -2.58 -40.12
C GLU A 52 0.76 -2.55 -40.31
N LEU A 53 1.48 -3.40 -39.57
CA LEU A 53 2.96 -3.49 -39.66
C LEU A 53 3.47 -3.78 -41.07
N VAL A 54 2.67 -4.45 -41.92
CA VAL A 54 3.09 -4.83 -43.28
C VAL A 54 3.33 -3.61 -44.19
N VAL A 55 2.65 -2.48 -43.96
CA VAL A 55 2.78 -1.29 -44.82
C VAL A 55 4.02 -0.44 -44.47
N GLY A 56 4.72 -0.73 -43.38
CA GLY A 56 6.01 -0.11 -43.06
C GLY A 56 7.17 -0.83 -43.74
N SER A 57 8.03 -0.08 -44.45
CA SER A 57 9.15 -0.67 -45.21
C SER A 57 10.41 -0.94 -44.35
N GLN A 58 10.56 -0.28 -43.21
CA GLN A 58 11.76 -0.39 -42.38
C GLN A 58 11.40 -0.93 -40.97
N LEU A 59 12.00 -2.07 -40.58
CA LEU A 59 11.93 -2.58 -39.21
C LEU A 59 12.74 -1.67 -38.29
N THR A 60 12.10 -1.11 -37.26
CA THR A 60 12.73 -0.18 -36.31
C THR A 60 12.89 -0.78 -34.92
N GLY A 61 12.21 -1.89 -34.64
CA GLY A 61 12.32 -2.60 -33.37
C GLY A 61 11.61 -3.95 -33.41
N GLY A 62 12.14 -4.86 -32.62
CA GLY A 62 11.54 -6.17 -32.36
C GLY A 62 12.07 -6.69 -31.03
N SER A 63 11.18 -7.14 -30.16
CA SER A 63 11.53 -7.74 -28.88
C SER A 63 10.48 -8.75 -28.47
N GLY A 64 10.86 -9.67 -27.61
CA GLY A 64 9.90 -10.61 -27.03
C GLY A 64 10.49 -11.26 -25.79
N TYR A 65 9.62 -11.54 -24.82
CA TYR A 65 10.00 -12.22 -23.60
C TYR A 65 8.86 -13.06 -23.04
N ARG A 66 9.23 -13.94 -22.14
CA ARG A 66 8.29 -14.79 -21.41
C ARG A 66 8.50 -14.67 -19.93
N ILE A 67 7.38 -14.63 -19.19
CA ILE A 67 7.35 -14.71 -17.74
C ILE A 67 6.56 -15.94 -17.33
N ASP A 68 7.14 -16.75 -16.47
CA ASP A 68 6.48 -17.86 -15.80
C ASP A 68 6.47 -17.62 -14.29
N TYR A 69 5.30 -17.83 -13.66
CA TYR A 69 5.13 -17.75 -12.22
C TYR A 69 4.26 -18.89 -11.72
N ALA A 70 4.61 -19.46 -10.61
CA ALA A 70 3.84 -20.52 -9.96
C ALA A 70 3.77 -20.37 -8.45
N LEU A 71 2.64 -20.73 -7.88
CA LEU A 71 2.39 -20.76 -6.44
C LEU A 71 1.73 -22.09 -6.07
N VAL A 72 2.14 -22.69 -4.98
CA VAL A 72 1.49 -23.87 -4.37
C VAL A 72 1.26 -23.59 -2.90
N GLY A 73 0.03 -23.81 -2.42
CA GLY A 73 -0.35 -23.60 -1.01
C GLY A 73 -1.04 -24.82 -0.40
N TYR A 74 -0.65 -25.15 0.83
CA TYR A 74 -1.34 -26.10 1.70
C TYR A 74 -2.00 -25.31 2.81
N LEU A 75 -3.29 -25.53 3.03
CA LEU A 75 -4.07 -24.76 3.99
C LEU A 75 -4.91 -25.65 4.90
N THR A 76 -5.06 -25.22 6.13
CA THR A 76 -6.01 -25.81 7.08
C THR A 76 -6.63 -24.72 7.94
N GLN A 77 -7.87 -24.93 8.33
CA GLN A 77 -8.62 -24.02 9.18
C GLN A 77 -9.49 -24.81 10.16
N LEU A 78 -9.54 -24.34 11.38
CA LEU A 78 -10.50 -24.77 12.41
C LEU A 78 -11.37 -23.58 12.78
N LEU A 79 -12.68 -23.76 12.70
CA LEU A 79 -13.67 -22.87 13.31
C LEU A 79 -14.36 -23.67 14.41
N TYR A 80 -14.47 -23.08 15.57
CA TYR A 80 -15.11 -23.69 16.72
C TYR A 80 -16.02 -22.68 17.38
N ASP A 81 -17.22 -23.07 17.72
CA ASP A 81 -18.09 -22.28 18.59
C ASP A 81 -18.69 -23.14 19.72
N TYR A 82 -18.92 -22.49 20.86
CA TYR A 82 -19.59 -23.03 22.01
C TYR A 82 -20.84 -22.21 22.31
N ARG A 83 -22.01 -22.86 22.28
CA ARG A 83 -23.33 -22.23 22.54
C ARG A 83 -23.65 -21.04 21.65
N ASN A 84 -23.01 -20.90 20.49
CA ASN A 84 -23.07 -19.68 19.68
C ASN A 84 -22.72 -18.39 20.47
N LYS A 85 -21.96 -18.50 21.56
CA LYS A 85 -21.50 -17.38 22.41
C LYS A 85 -20.00 -17.13 22.24
N TYR A 86 -19.21 -18.19 22.28
CA TYR A 86 -17.76 -18.11 22.22
C TYR A 86 -17.30 -18.74 20.91
N PHE A 87 -16.58 -17.97 20.12
CA PHE A 87 -16.08 -18.40 18.82
C PHE A 87 -14.58 -18.37 18.83
N PHE A 88 -13.97 -19.39 18.27
CA PHE A 88 -12.54 -19.48 18.07
C PHE A 88 -12.25 -19.89 16.64
N SER A 89 -11.25 -19.25 16.00
CA SER A 89 -10.75 -19.61 14.69
C SER A 89 -9.24 -19.76 14.71
N ALA A 90 -8.73 -20.78 14.05
CA ALA A 90 -7.32 -20.97 13.80
C ALA A 90 -7.11 -21.34 12.34
N SER A 91 -6.19 -20.70 11.67
CA SER A 91 -5.80 -21.05 10.30
C SER A 91 -4.28 -21.18 10.19
N TYR A 92 -3.85 -22.08 9.33
CA TYR A 92 -2.46 -22.26 8.97
C TYR A 92 -2.37 -22.48 7.45
N ARG A 93 -1.41 -21.79 6.81
CA ARG A 93 -1.12 -21.93 5.40
C ARG A 93 0.38 -21.97 5.16
N ARG A 94 0.82 -22.91 4.33
CA ARG A 94 2.19 -23.01 3.87
C ARG A 94 2.23 -22.82 2.36
N ASP A 95 2.85 -21.74 1.91
CA ASP A 95 2.92 -21.35 0.51
C ASP A 95 4.34 -21.42 -0.04
N GLY A 96 4.48 -21.96 -1.26
CA GLY A 96 5.73 -21.99 -2.01
C GLY A 96 5.61 -21.16 -3.27
N SER A 97 6.46 -20.14 -3.44
CA SER A 97 6.51 -19.25 -4.59
C SER A 97 7.72 -19.51 -5.48
N SER A 98 7.52 -19.51 -6.80
CA SER A 98 8.61 -19.64 -7.77
C SER A 98 9.50 -18.40 -7.89
N ARG A 99 9.14 -17.29 -7.24
CA ARG A 99 9.97 -16.06 -7.18
C ARG A 99 11.23 -16.24 -6.36
N PHE A 100 11.19 -17.15 -5.39
CA PHE A 100 12.29 -17.42 -4.47
C PHE A 100 13.07 -18.69 -4.85
N ALA A 101 14.30 -18.79 -4.36
CA ALA A 101 15.14 -19.95 -4.54
C ALA A 101 14.52 -21.19 -3.84
N PRO A 102 14.88 -22.42 -4.24
CA PRO A 102 14.33 -23.67 -3.65
C PRO A 102 14.37 -23.71 -2.13
N GLU A 103 15.43 -23.18 -1.52
CA GLU A 103 15.70 -23.19 -0.10
C GLU A 103 14.85 -22.21 0.70
N THR A 104 14.40 -21.11 0.05
CA THR A 104 13.69 -19.98 0.70
C THR A 104 12.26 -19.77 0.23
N ARG A 105 11.79 -20.57 -0.74
CA ARG A 105 10.49 -20.38 -1.39
C ARG A 105 9.27 -20.61 -0.49
N TRP A 106 9.42 -21.33 0.61
CA TRP A 106 8.32 -21.70 1.47
C TRP A 106 8.13 -20.72 2.63
N GLY A 107 6.94 -20.10 2.68
CA GLY A 107 6.47 -19.28 3.79
C GLY A 107 5.44 -20.05 4.64
N ASN A 108 5.41 -19.75 5.94
CA ASN A 108 4.42 -20.29 6.86
C ASN A 108 3.60 -19.14 7.44
N PHE A 109 2.30 -19.19 7.24
CA PHE A 109 1.37 -18.14 7.63
C PHE A 109 0.28 -18.73 8.50
N TRP A 110 -0.22 -17.96 9.43
CA TRP A 110 -1.20 -18.43 10.40
C TRP A 110 -2.04 -17.27 10.93
N SER A 111 -3.23 -17.58 11.41
CA SER A 111 -4.04 -16.64 12.16
C SER A 111 -4.79 -17.33 13.29
N LEU A 112 -4.97 -16.61 14.37
CA LEU A 112 -5.83 -16.96 15.49
C LEU A 112 -6.85 -15.85 15.68
N GLY A 113 -8.09 -16.21 15.90
CA GLY A 113 -9.18 -15.27 16.15
C GLY A 113 -10.09 -15.79 17.23
N THR A 114 -10.65 -14.88 18.00
CA THR A 114 -11.71 -15.18 18.95
C THR A 114 -12.77 -14.08 18.91
N SER A 115 -14.02 -14.47 19.13
CA SER A 115 -15.10 -13.51 19.37
C SER A 115 -16.04 -14.02 20.45
N TRP A 116 -16.60 -13.08 21.19
CA TRP A 116 -17.48 -13.32 22.31
C TRP A 116 -18.75 -12.51 22.17
N ARG A 117 -19.89 -13.20 22.10
CA ARG A 117 -21.23 -12.61 22.13
C ARG A 117 -21.62 -12.29 23.57
N VAL A 118 -21.21 -11.12 24.04
CA VAL A 118 -21.45 -10.63 25.41
C VAL A 118 -22.94 -10.50 25.68
N ASP A 119 -23.70 -10.07 24.66
CA ASP A 119 -25.17 -9.95 24.73
C ASP A 119 -25.89 -11.24 25.06
N ARG A 120 -25.27 -12.40 24.87
CA ARG A 120 -25.86 -13.71 25.19
C ARG A 120 -25.53 -14.24 26.58
N GLU A 121 -24.86 -13.46 27.40
CA GLU A 121 -24.55 -13.82 28.77
C GLU A 121 -25.71 -13.53 29.72
N GLU A 122 -25.88 -14.35 30.74
CA GLU A 122 -26.98 -14.21 31.71
C GLU A 122 -26.89 -12.88 32.46
N PHE A 123 -25.72 -12.38 32.78
CA PHE A 123 -25.54 -11.08 33.41
C PHE A 123 -25.95 -9.89 32.54
N MET A 124 -26.11 -10.09 31.21
CA MET A 124 -26.60 -9.09 30.27
C MET A 124 -28.12 -9.15 30.04
N ALA A 125 -28.84 -10.08 30.65
CA ALA A 125 -30.27 -10.26 30.44
C ALA A 125 -31.07 -8.97 30.70
N SER A 126 -30.69 -8.17 31.69
CA SER A 126 -31.32 -6.90 32.02
C SER A 126 -31.09 -5.78 30.98
N THR A 127 -30.21 -5.97 30.03
CA THR A 127 -29.93 -4.97 29.00
C THR A 127 -30.66 -5.22 27.69
N SER A 128 -31.41 -6.32 27.57
CA SER A 128 -32.09 -6.77 26.35
C SER A 128 -33.02 -5.75 25.73
N ASP A 129 -33.60 -4.83 26.53
CA ASP A 129 -34.52 -3.80 26.05
C ASP A 129 -33.85 -2.76 25.15
N TRP A 130 -32.58 -2.51 25.37
CA TRP A 130 -31.83 -1.51 24.59
C TRP A 130 -30.60 -2.05 23.83
N LEU A 131 -29.98 -3.14 24.34
CA LEU A 131 -28.84 -3.77 23.72
C LEU A 131 -29.27 -5.01 22.93
N SER A 132 -29.29 -4.90 21.60
CA SER A 132 -29.70 -5.97 20.70
C SER A 132 -28.57 -6.96 20.38
N ALA A 133 -27.32 -6.48 20.34
CA ALA A 133 -26.14 -7.31 20.15
C ALA A 133 -24.89 -6.59 20.65
N LEU A 134 -23.97 -7.35 21.24
CA LEU A 134 -22.63 -6.89 21.61
C LEU A 134 -21.63 -8.04 21.41
N THR A 135 -20.71 -7.85 20.48
CA THR A 135 -19.65 -8.83 20.20
C THR A 135 -18.28 -8.18 20.36
N LEU A 136 -17.45 -8.77 21.21
CA LEU A 136 -16.04 -8.44 21.29
C LEU A 136 -15.26 -9.41 20.40
N LYS A 137 -14.28 -8.89 19.66
CA LYS A 137 -13.49 -9.70 18.73
C LYS A 137 -12.00 -9.35 18.83
N MET A 138 -11.15 -10.35 18.72
CA MET A 138 -9.70 -10.18 18.70
C MET A 138 -9.11 -11.14 17.68
N SER A 139 -8.12 -10.69 16.93
CA SER A 139 -7.36 -11.56 16.06
C SER A 139 -5.89 -11.18 16.00
N TYR A 140 -5.04 -12.19 15.80
CA TYR A 140 -3.62 -12.01 15.56
C TYR A 140 -3.13 -13.05 14.55
N GLY A 141 -2.32 -12.60 13.58
CA GLY A 141 -1.84 -13.50 12.55
C GLY A 141 -0.69 -12.94 11.74
N ALA A 142 -0.06 -13.82 10.98
CA ALA A 142 1.01 -13.55 10.03
C ALA A 142 0.56 -13.85 8.61
N GLN A 143 0.75 -12.90 7.70
CA GLN A 143 0.49 -13.03 6.27
C GLN A 143 1.78 -12.81 5.48
N GLY A 144 1.93 -13.49 4.34
CA GLY A 144 3.07 -13.35 3.45
C GLY A 144 2.81 -12.43 2.28
N ASN A 145 3.88 -11.80 1.80
CA ASN A 145 3.92 -11.12 0.52
C ASN A 145 5.18 -11.56 -0.23
N ASP A 146 5.03 -11.99 -1.50
CA ASP A 146 6.15 -12.38 -2.39
C ASP A 146 6.39 -11.38 -3.51
N ASN A 147 5.64 -10.27 -3.54
CA ASN A 147 5.66 -9.34 -4.66
C ASN A 147 6.77 -8.29 -4.53
N LEU A 148 7.83 -8.45 -5.29
CA LEU A 148 8.94 -7.49 -5.44
C LEU A 148 8.88 -6.72 -6.78
N GLY A 149 7.81 -6.84 -7.55
CA GLY A 149 7.72 -6.25 -8.89
C GLY A 149 8.49 -7.02 -9.98
N THR A 150 9.15 -8.10 -9.63
CA THR A 150 9.85 -9.02 -10.55
C THR A 150 9.54 -10.48 -10.22
N TYR A 151 9.68 -11.37 -11.21
CA TYR A 151 9.42 -12.81 -11.04
C TYR A 151 10.71 -13.63 -10.82
N TYR A 152 11.88 -13.02 -11.00
CA TYR A 152 13.17 -13.73 -11.03
C TYR A 152 14.23 -13.09 -10.12
N ALA A 153 13.82 -12.38 -9.07
CA ALA A 153 14.74 -11.67 -8.18
C ALA A 153 15.81 -12.56 -7.53
N SER A 154 15.49 -13.83 -7.28
CA SER A 154 16.46 -14.79 -6.72
C SER A 154 17.57 -15.20 -7.71
N LYS A 155 17.43 -14.87 -8.99
CA LYS A 155 18.35 -15.27 -10.07
C LYS A 155 19.18 -14.09 -10.55
N GLY A 156 20.43 -14.36 -10.95
CA GLY A 156 21.24 -13.42 -11.74
C GLY A 156 20.68 -13.32 -13.16
N LEU A 157 20.45 -12.12 -13.62
CA LEU A 157 19.92 -11.87 -14.95
C LEU A 157 20.92 -11.11 -15.80
N TYR A 158 20.85 -11.33 -17.11
CA TYR A 158 21.67 -10.67 -18.11
C TYR A 158 20.77 -10.03 -19.17
N SER A 159 21.12 -8.84 -19.60
CA SER A 159 20.54 -8.19 -20.77
C SER A 159 21.40 -8.46 -22.01
N ILE A 160 20.74 -8.70 -23.13
CA ILE A 160 21.41 -8.84 -24.43
C ILE A 160 21.50 -7.45 -25.06
N VAL A 161 22.71 -7.00 -25.34
CA VAL A 161 23.00 -5.71 -25.99
C VAL A 161 23.80 -5.93 -27.27
N SER A 162 23.72 -4.98 -28.21
CA SER A 162 24.56 -5.00 -29.39
C SER A 162 25.91 -4.34 -29.09
N ASN A 163 27.00 -5.03 -29.39
CA ASN A 163 28.34 -4.49 -29.32
C ASN A 163 29.01 -4.69 -30.69
N LEU A 164 29.24 -3.60 -31.42
CA LEU A 164 29.79 -3.59 -32.78
C LEU A 164 29.06 -4.52 -33.77
N GLY A 165 27.74 -4.67 -33.60
CA GLY A 165 26.92 -5.55 -34.46
C GLY A 165 26.80 -6.97 -33.97
N GLU A 166 27.54 -7.38 -32.95
CA GLU A 166 27.46 -8.70 -32.31
C GLU A 166 26.65 -8.64 -31.01
N ASN A 167 26.07 -9.77 -30.61
CA ASN A 167 25.36 -9.89 -29.37
C ASN A 167 26.34 -9.99 -28.18
N ALA A 168 26.15 -9.12 -27.20
CA ALA A 168 26.90 -9.15 -25.94
C ALA A 168 25.96 -9.32 -24.76
N LEU A 169 26.43 -9.99 -23.71
CA LEU A 169 25.69 -10.17 -22.45
C LEU A 169 26.24 -9.18 -21.42
N VAL A 170 25.36 -8.38 -20.88
CA VAL A 170 25.66 -7.45 -19.78
C VAL A 170 24.88 -7.88 -18.54
N SER A 171 25.54 -7.94 -17.39
CA SER A 171 24.88 -8.22 -16.12
C SER A 171 23.84 -7.14 -15.83
N ASP A 172 22.59 -7.56 -15.60
CA ASP A 172 21.46 -6.68 -15.36
C ASP A 172 21.05 -6.71 -13.88
N ARG A 173 20.98 -7.90 -13.30
CA ARG A 173 20.56 -8.11 -11.91
C ARG A 173 21.46 -9.10 -11.20
N MET A 174 21.86 -8.75 -9.96
CA MET A 174 22.60 -9.65 -9.08
C MET A 174 21.66 -10.74 -8.54
N ALA A 175 22.16 -11.98 -8.47
CA ALA A 175 21.43 -13.07 -7.83
C ALA A 175 21.28 -12.86 -6.32
N THR A 176 20.09 -13.05 -5.78
CA THR A 176 19.81 -12.98 -4.34
C THR A 176 19.08 -14.23 -3.86
N PRO A 177 19.79 -15.37 -3.74
CA PRO A 177 19.17 -16.65 -3.42
C PRO A 177 18.59 -16.72 -2.01
N ASN A 178 19.01 -15.84 -1.10
CA ASN A 178 18.51 -15.77 0.28
C ASN A 178 17.19 -14.98 0.40
N LEU A 179 16.68 -14.45 -0.69
CA LEU A 179 15.43 -13.70 -0.71
C LEU A 179 14.27 -14.61 -0.28
N LYS A 180 13.46 -14.13 0.65
CA LYS A 180 12.34 -14.85 1.25
C LYS A 180 11.07 -14.01 1.31
N TRP A 181 9.98 -14.57 1.75
CA TRP A 181 8.70 -13.91 1.97
C TRP A 181 8.83 -12.73 2.94
N GLU A 182 8.25 -11.60 2.57
CA GLU A 182 7.93 -10.53 3.50
C GLU A 182 6.80 -11.00 4.43
N THR A 183 6.87 -10.64 5.71
CA THR A 183 5.89 -11.04 6.72
C THR A 183 5.14 -9.85 7.27
N ASN A 184 3.81 -9.90 7.19
CA ASN A 184 2.90 -8.92 7.74
C ASN A 184 2.20 -9.48 8.97
N LEU A 185 2.55 -8.98 10.16
CA LEU A 185 1.92 -9.31 11.44
C LEU A 185 0.76 -8.35 11.69
N ASN A 186 -0.44 -8.89 11.81
CA ASN A 186 -1.66 -8.12 12.01
C ASN A 186 -2.26 -8.45 13.37
N PHE A 187 -2.54 -7.45 14.19
CA PHE A 187 -3.32 -7.53 15.42
C PHE A 187 -4.55 -6.64 15.27
N ASN A 188 -5.72 -7.18 15.60
CA ASN A 188 -6.97 -6.43 15.62
C ASN A 188 -7.70 -6.73 16.94
N LEU A 189 -8.28 -5.67 17.52
CA LEU A 189 -9.18 -5.74 18.67
C LEU A 189 -10.40 -4.90 18.32
N GLY A 190 -11.57 -5.51 18.31
CA GLY A 190 -12.80 -4.87 17.86
C GLY A 190 -14.01 -5.15 18.73
N MET A 191 -15.01 -4.32 18.51
CA MET A 191 -16.32 -4.42 19.13
C MET A 191 -17.37 -4.12 18.07
N ASP A 192 -18.35 -5.02 17.92
CA ASP A 192 -19.56 -4.78 17.15
C ASP A 192 -20.74 -4.64 18.11
N PHE A 193 -21.59 -3.65 17.89
CA PHE A 193 -22.75 -3.42 18.72
C PHE A 193 -23.99 -3.09 17.90
N SER A 194 -25.15 -3.42 18.48
CA SER A 194 -26.45 -3.04 17.94
C SER A 194 -27.40 -2.71 19.09
N LEU A 195 -28.08 -1.58 18.99
CA LEU A 195 -28.89 -1.00 20.03
C LEU A 195 -30.34 -0.75 19.53
N PHE A 196 -31.27 -0.72 20.47
CA PHE A 196 -32.67 -0.32 20.25
C PHE A 196 -33.35 -1.09 19.09
N ASN A 197 -33.34 -2.43 19.17
CA ASN A 197 -33.84 -3.32 18.13
C ASN A 197 -33.20 -3.08 16.76
N ASN A 198 -31.87 -3.00 16.74
CA ASN A 198 -31.07 -2.74 15.54
C ASN A 198 -31.30 -1.36 14.89
N ARG A 199 -31.90 -0.42 15.63
CA ARG A 199 -32.09 0.94 15.12
C ARG A 199 -30.79 1.73 15.02
N PHE A 200 -29.82 1.44 15.87
CA PHE A 200 -28.48 2.00 15.84
C PHE A 200 -27.46 0.87 15.98
N SER A 201 -26.49 0.82 15.08
CA SER A 201 -25.44 -0.19 15.09
C SER A 201 -24.10 0.40 14.68
N GLY A 202 -23.03 -0.27 15.06
CA GLY A 202 -21.70 0.17 14.68
C GLY A 202 -20.64 -0.87 15.00
N SER A 203 -19.43 -0.55 14.54
CA SER A 203 -18.21 -1.25 14.93
C SER A 203 -17.13 -0.25 15.30
N PHE A 204 -16.31 -0.64 16.23
CA PHE A 204 -15.07 0.03 16.58
C PHE A 204 -13.94 -0.99 16.52
N ASP A 205 -12.89 -0.71 15.76
CA ASP A 205 -11.75 -1.57 15.60
C ASP A 205 -10.45 -0.80 15.87
N PHE A 206 -9.59 -1.34 16.71
CA PHE A 206 -8.20 -0.95 16.86
C PHE A 206 -7.33 -1.96 16.14
N PHE A 207 -6.39 -1.49 15.34
CA PHE A 207 -5.46 -2.38 14.63
C PHE A 207 -4.01 -1.93 14.74
N THR A 208 -3.11 -2.90 14.65
CA THR A 208 -1.70 -2.66 14.38
C THR A 208 -1.19 -3.68 13.37
N ARG A 209 -0.53 -3.19 12.33
CA ARG A 209 0.09 -3.99 11.26
C ARG A 209 1.58 -3.70 11.26
N ARG A 210 2.39 -4.74 11.37
CA ARG A 210 3.84 -4.64 11.30
C ARG A 210 4.35 -5.48 10.15
N SER A 211 4.85 -4.84 9.10
CA SER A 211 5.57 -5.49 8.01
C SER A 211 7.04 -5.63 8.39
N LYS A 212 7.58 -6.83 8.26
CA LYS A 212 8.98 -7.18 8.52
C LYS A 212 9.58 -7.87 7.31
N ASP A 213 10.91 -7.85 7.24
CA ASP A 213 11.62 -8.45 6.11
C ASP A 213 11.08 -7.91 4.78
N LEU A 214 10.89 -6.57 4.70
CA LEU A 214 10.33 -5.92 3.51
C LEU A 214 11.15 -6.29 2.28
N LEU A 215 10.47 -6.65 1.21
CA LEU A 215 11.07 -6.86 -0.09
C LEU A 215 11.44 -5.50 -0.70
N TYR A 216 12.73 -5.19 -0.74
CA TYR A 216 13.21 -3.87 -1.11
C TYR A 216 14.43 -3.95 -2.04
N SER A 217 14.40 -3.16 -3.13
CA SER A 217 15.55 -3.00 -4.04
C SER A 217 16.44 -1.87 -3.50
N ARG A 218 17.48 -2.26 -2.75
CA ARG A 218 18.43 -1.33 -2.13
C ARG A 218 19.46 -0.84 -3.14
N PRO A 219 19.60 0.48 -3.34
CA PRO A 219 20.67 1.04 -4.17
C PRO A 219 22.04 0.65 -3.63
N ILE A 220 22.96 0.31 -4.51
CA ILE A 220 24.35 0.00 -4.19
C ILE A 220 25.30 0.85 -5.05
N ALA A 221 26.58 0.88 -4.67
CA ALA A 221 27.57 1.64 -5.40
C ALA A 221 27.73 1.11 -6.85
N PRO A 222 27.61 1.97 -7.89
CA PRO A 222 27.73 1.55 -9.28
C PRO A 222 29.06 0.84 -9.62
N SER A 223 30.11 1.07 -8.83
CA SER A 223 31.41 0.38 -8.94
C SER A 223 31.33 -1.14 -8.75
N LEU A 224 30.22 -1.64 -8.17
CA LEU A 224 29.95 -3.08 -8.04
C LEU A 224 29.34 -3.69 -9.32
N GLY A 225 29.13 -2.89 -10.37
CA GLY A 225 28.56 -3.33 -11.64
C GLY A 225 27.03 -3.44 -11.66
N TYR A 226 26.34 -3.05 -10.58
CA TYR A 226 24.89 -3.10 -10.45
C TYR A 226 24.38 -1.82 -9.82
N GLY A 227 23.15 -1.41 -10.16
CA GLY A 227 22.52 -0.22 -9.57
C GLY A 227 21.83 -0.50 -8.23
N PHE A 228 21.39 -1.73 -8.00
CA PHE A 228 20.66 -2.15 -6.79
C PHE A 228 20.81 -3.64 -6.53
N ILE A 229 20.46 -4.04 -5.32
CA ILE A 229 20.32 -5.43 -4.87
C ILE A 229 18.96 -5.62 -4.20
N ASP A 230 18.29 -6.73 -4.49
CA ASP A 230 17.04 -7.09 -3.84
C ASP A 230 17.31 -7.81 -2.53
N GLU A 231 16.72 -7.34 -1.45
CA GLU A 231 16.95 -7.86 -0.11
C GLU A 231 15.67 -7.83 0.72
N ASN A 232 15.60 -8.68 1.74
CA ASN A 232 14.59 -8.57 2.79
C ASN A 232 15.12 -7.66 3.89
N VAL A 233 14.75 -6.38 3.86
CA VAL A 233 15.30 -5.37 4.77
C VAL A 233 14.25 -4.37 5.19
N GLY A 234 14.40 -3.89 6.44
CA GLY A 234 13.52 -2.89 6.97
C GLY A 234 12.20 -3.42 7.53
N ALA A 235 11.54 -2.55 8.27
CA ALA A 235 10.23 -2.82 8.85
C ALA A 235 9.40 -1.54 8.94
N LEU A 236 8.09 -1.71 8.79
CA LEU A 236 7.07 -0.68 8.91
C LEU A 236 6.02 -1.06 9.95
N LYS A 237 5.45 -0.06 10.61
CA LYS A 237 4.31 -0.24 11.50
C LYS A 237 3.21 0.75 11.16
N ASN A 238 1.99 0.23 10.99
CA ASN A 238 0.76 1.02 10.89
C ASN A 238 -0.09 0.73 12.14
N THR A 239 -0.55 1.77 12.82
CA THR A 239 -1.41 1.64 14.00
C THR A 239 -2.57 2.62 13.86
N GLY A 240 -3.79 2.15 14.02
CA GLY A 240 -4.97 2.98 13.80
C GLY A 240 -6.24 2.46 14.46
N ILE A 241 -7.28 3.24 14.21
CA ILE A 241 -8.65 2.94 14.62
C ILE A 241 -9.58 3.10 13.42
N GLU A 242 -10.61 2.29 13.40
CA GLU A 242 -11.72 2.36 12.46
C GLU A 242 -13.04 2.40 13.23
N LEU A 243 -13.95 3.26 12.80
CA LEU A 243 -15.28 3.41 13.36
C LEU A 243 -16.31 3.36 12.24
N VAL A 244 -17.33 2.54 12.40
CA VAL A 244 -18.50 2.51 11.53
C VAL A 244 -19.74 2.70 12.39
N LEU A 245 -20.61 3.61 12.00
CA LEU A 245 -21.89 3.87 12.66
C LEU A 245 -23.00 3.87 11.62
N ASN A 246 -24.11 3.21 11.93
CA ASN A 246 -25.32 3.18 11.12
C ASN A 246 -26.53 3.41 12.01
N GLY A 247 -27.49 4.21 11.55
CA GLY A 247 -28.68 4.49 12.30
C GLY A 247 -29.91 4.69 11.42
N THR A 248 -31.03 4.17 11.88
CA THR A 248 -32.35 4.46 11.33
C THR A 248 -32.96 5.58 12.17
N VAL A 249 -32.93 6.82 11.67
CA VAL A 249 -33.37 8.04 12.37
C VAL A 249 -34.88 8.06 12.42
N ILE A 250 -35.55 7.83 11.29
CA ILE A 250 -37.00 7.80 11.15
C ILE A 250 -37.41 6.45 10.55
N ASN A 251 -38.41 5.83 11.10
CA ASN A 251 -39.08 4.65 10.54
C ASN A 251 -40.56 4.67 10.98
N GLN A 252 -41.34 5.57 10.38
CA GLN A 252 -42.77 5.72 10.72
C GLN A 252 -43.52 6.43 9.59
N ASN A 253 -44.82 6.16 9.49
CA ASN A 253 -45.76 6.81 8.55
C ASN A 253 -45.28 6.74 7.07
N GLY A 254 -44.61 5.63 6.70
CA GLY A 254 -44.07 5.43 5.36
C GLY A 254 -42.76 6.16 5.08
N TRP A 255 -42.22 6.89 6.07
CA TRP A 255 -40.87 7.48 6.00
C TRP A 255 -39.84 6.53 6.59
N VAL A 256 -38.76 6.30 5.86
CA VAL A 256 -37.57 5.59 6.35
C VAL A 256 -36.37 6.46 6.06
N TRP A 257 -35.70 6.96 7.11
CA TRP A 257 -34.49 7.74 6.97
C TRP A 257 -33.34 7.05 7.70
N LYS A 258 -32.25 6.73 6.94
CA LYS A 258 -31.08 6.07 7.44
C LYS A 258 -29.86 6.95 7.25
N LEU A 259 -28.96 6.91 8.21
CA LEU A 259 -27.64 7.56 8.17
C LEU A 259 -26.57 6.50 8.40
N GLY A 260 -25.45 6.65 7.69
CA GLY A 260 -24.24 5.87 7.90
C GLY A 260 -23.03 6.76 7.91
N MET A 261 -22.02 6.43 8.72
CA MET A 261 -20.73 7.10 8.78
C MET A 261 -19.64 6.06 8.99
N ASN A 262 -18.52 6.24 8.31
CA ASN A 262 -17.28 5.55 8.63
C ASN A 262 -16.13 6.54 8.78
N LEU A 263 -15.16 6.18 9.61
CA LEU A 263 -13.99 6.98 9.92
C LEU A 263 -12.79 6.06 10.11
N THR A 264 -11.67 6.41 9.47
CA THR A 264 -10.38 5.75 9.68
C THR A 264 -9.33 6.79 10.04
N HIS A 265 -8.57 6.50 11.11
CA HIS A 265 -7.36 7.22 11.47
C HIS A 265 -6.24 6.23 11.68
N TYR A 266 -5.09 6.42 11.04
CA TYR A 266 -3.91 5.64 11.34
C TYR A 266 -2.61 6.44 11.20
N LYS A 267 -1.57 5.95 11.86
CA LYS A 267 -0.21 6.44 11.79
C LYS A 267 0.69 5.37 11.17
N ASN A 268 1.49 5.79 10.21
CA ASN A 268 2.54 4.98 9.60
C ASN A 268 3.88 5.36 10.22
N LYS A 269 4.75 4.38 10.48
CA LYS A 269 6.08 4.59 11.04
C LYS A 269 7.07 3.55 10.48
N VAL A 270 8.18 4.03 9.95
CA VAL A 270 9.36 3.20 9.68
C VAL A 270 9.98 2.80 11.01
N THR A 271 10.15 1.51 11.25
CA THR A 271 10.73 0.99 12.50
C THR A 271 12.14 0.45 12.33
N GLU A 272 12.53 0.08 11.10
CA GLU A 272 13.85 -0.46 10.78
C GLU A 272 14.21 -0.15 9.33
N LEU A 273 15.47 0.15 9.06
CA LEU A 273 16.03 0.39 7.73
C LEU A 273 17.40 -0.27 7.60
N PRO A 274 17.80 -0.67 6.37
CA PRO A 274 19.10 -1.30 6.12
C PRO A 274 20.27 -0.34 6.29
N LEU A 275 20.05 0.95 6.08
CA LEU A 275 21.04 2.01 6.19
C LEU A 275 20.51 3.10 7.12
N LYS A 276 21.40 3.68 7.93
CA LYS A 276 21.06 4.81 8.83
C LYS A 276 20.64 6.04 8.00
N ASP A 277 21.31 6.27 6.89
CA ASP A 277 21.01 7.36 5.96
C ASP A 277 20.59 6.77 4.61
N MET A 278 19.31 6.80 4.35
CA MET A 278 18.72 6.35 3.09
C MET A 278 18.78 7.47 2.04
N PRO A 279 19.02 7.15 0.77
CA PRO A 279 18.96 8.15 -0.27
C PRO A 279 17.56 8.76 -0.38
N GLN A 280 17.51 10.01 -0.78
CA GLN A 280 16.26 10.68 -1.12
C GLN A 280 15.66 10.06 -2.38
N SER A 281 14.34 9.90 -2.39
CA SER A 281 13.57 9.46 -3.54
C SER A 281 12.47 10.48 -3.85
N GLY A 282 12.65 11.27 -4.89
CA GLY A 282 11.75 12.35 -5.24
C GLY A 282 11.65 13.39 -4.12
N VAL A 283 10.46 13.54 -3.54
CA VAL A 283 10.16 14.48 -2.44
C VAL A 283 10.07 13.79 -1.07
N ASN A 284 10.51 12.55 -0.97
CA ASN A 284 10.47 11.74 0.24
C ASN A 284 11.86 11.18 0.58
N LYS A 285 12.07 10.87 1.86
CA LYS A 285 13.24 10.14 2.36
C LYS A 285 12.79 9.21 3.46
N LEU A 286 13.29 7.97 3.45
CA LEU A 286 12.99 7.01 4.52
C LEU A 286 13.90 7.29 5.72
N GLN A 287 13.31 7.36 6.91
CA GLN A 287 14.02 7.51 8.17
C GLN A 287 13.29 6.76 9.28
N VAL A 288 14.03 6.04 10.11
CA VAL A 288 13.48 5.37 11.30
C VAL A 288 12.78 6.41 12.19
N GLY A 289 11.57 6.09 12.59
CA GLY A 289 10.73 6.97 13.40
C GLY A 289 9.79 7.88 12.62
N ARG A 290 10.00 8.06 11.32
CA ARG A 290 9.18 8.86 10.40
C ARG A 290 8.19 7.99 9.62
N SER A 291 7.20 8.64 9.02
CA SER A 291 6.31 8.01 8.05
C SER A 291 6.95 7.96 6.67
N VAL A 292 6.67 6.90 5.89
CA VAL A 292 7.05 6.83 4.47
C VAL A 292 6.35 7.91 3.63
N TYR A 293 5.31 8.51 4.16
CA TYR A 293 4.50 9.55 3.53
C TYR A 293 4.96 10.97 3.86
N ASP A 294 5.99 11.15 4.71
CA ASP A 294 6.48 12.46 5.11
C ASP A 294 7.30 13.09 3.99
N PHE A 295 7.05 14.36 3.70
CA PHE A 295 7.80 15.11 2.71
C PHE A 295 9.16 15.55 3.24
N TYR A 296 10.19 15.35 2.39
CA TYR A 296 11.58 15.73 2.63
C TYR A 296 12.07 16.51 1.42
N MET A 297 12.22 17.82 1.56
CA MET A 297 12.53 18.73 0.46
C MET A 297 13.24 19.98 0.94
N LYS A 298 13.81 20.74 0.01
CA LYS A 298 14.35 22.05 0.27
C LYS A 298 13.20 22.99 0.63
N GLU A 299 13.34 23.73 1.73
CA GLU A 299 12.30 24.59 2.26
C GLU A 299 12.49 26.02 1.75
N TRP A 300 11.43 26.59 1.20
CA TRP A 300 11.40 27.96 0.69
C TRP A 300 11.41 28.97 1.83
N ALA A 301 12.34 29.94 1.79
CA ALA A 301 12.49 30.99 2.79
C ALA A 301 11.94 32.35 2.35
N GLY A 302 11.58 32.49 1.08
CA GLY A 302 11.03 33.75 0.56
C GLY A 302 11.83 34.33 -0.60
N VAL A 303 11.62 35.62 -0.86
CA VAL A 303 12.36 36.41 -1.83
C VAL A 303 13.16 37.46 -1.09
N ASP A 304 14.43 37.64 -1.45
CA ASP A 304 15.27 38.68 -0.95
C ASP A 304 14.69 40.07 -1.35
N PRO A 305 14.29 40.92 -0.40
CA PRO A 305 13.65 42.20 -0.70
C PRO A 305 14.58 43.19 -1.42
N ASP A 306 15.89 43.03 -1.30
CA ASP A 306 16.86 43.98 -1.81
C ASP A 306 17.22 43.69 -3.29
N ASN A 307 17.15 42.46 -3.74
CA ASN A 307 17.62 42.07 -5.07
C ASN A 307 16.71 41.09 -5.81
N GLY A 308 15.58 40.67 -5.21
CA GLY A 308 14.59 39.78 -5.83
C GLY A 308 15.05 38.33 -6.03
N LYS A 309 16.18 37.89 -5.42
CA LYS A 309 16.64 36.52 -5.53
C LYS A 309 15.79 35.61 -4.66
N PRO A 310 15.52 34.38 -5.13
CA PRO A 310 14.87 33.36 -4.31
C PRO A 310 15.77 32.94 -3.16
N LEU A 311 15.16 32.70 -1.99
CA LEU A 311 15.86 32.24 -0.78
C LEU A 311 15.33 30.87 -0.34
N TRP A 312 16.26 30.00 0.05
CA TRP A 312 15.99 28.71 0.65
C TRP A 312 16.72 28.59 1.99
N TYR A 313 16.25 27.72 2.89
CA TYR A 313 16.95 27.42 4.12
C TYR A 313 18.14 26.49 3.88
N ALA A 314 19.23 26.74 4.60
CA ALA A 314 20.41 25.90 4.70
C ALA A 314 20.84 25.81 6.19
N ASP A 315 21.60 24.79 6.56
CA ASP A 315 22.18 24.70 7.88
C ASP A 315 23.36 25.69 8.01
N GLU A 316 23.43 26.40 9.14
CA GLU A 316 24.63 27.17 9.49
C GLU A 316 25.76 26.17 9.81
N LEU A 317 26.92 26.36 9.20
CA LEU A 317 28.09 25.53 9.45
C LEU A 317 29.00 26.21 10.49
N ASP A 318 29.63 25.42 11.34
CA ASP A 318 30.69 25.89 12.25
C ASP A 318 32.07 26.01 11.52
N ALA A 319 33.11 26.30 12.24
CA ALA A 319 34.47 26.47 11.68
C ALA A 319 35.06 25.17 11.11
N ASP A 320 34.51 24.01 11.47
CA ASP A 320 34.92 22.68 11.03
C ASP A 320 33.95 22.09 10.00
N ASP A 321 33.10 22.91 9.35
CA ASP A 321 32.08 22.55 8.38
C ASP A 321 31.00 21.59 8.89
N ASN A 322 30.75 21.55 10.20
CA ASN A 322 29.67 20.77 10.77
C ASN A 322 28.38 21.61 10.91
N PRO A 323 27.21 21.02 10.61
CA PRO A 323 25.93 21.70 10.79
C PRO A 323 25.70 22.12 12.26
N THR A 324 25.37 23.36 12.49
CA THR A 324 24.89 23.86 13.78
C THR A 324 23.39 23.58 13.90
N SER A 325 22.80 23.94 15.06
CA SER A 325 21.34 23.86 15.27
C SER A 325 20.56 25.03 14.62
N LYS A 326 21.27 25.99 14.00
CA LYS A 326 20.67 27.17 13.39
C LYS A 326 20.52 27.01 11.91
N ARG A 327 19.54 27.72 11.34
CA ARG A 327 19.32 27.80 9.91
C ARG A 327 19.64 29.18 9.41
N VAL A 328 20.24 29.24 8.24
CA VAL A 328 20.52 30.46 7.47
C VAL A 328 19.76 30.41 6.15
N THR A 329 19.73 31.52 5.45
CA THR A 329 19.15 31.57 4.10
C THR A 329 20.25 31.65 3.04
N THR A 330 20.05 30.99 1.92
CA THR A 330 20.93 31.04 0.74
C THR A 330 20.10 31.28 -0.52
N SER A 331 20.68 32.06 -1.46
CA SER A 331 20.08 32.23 -2.80
C SER A 331 20.57 31.16 -3.80
N ASP A 332 21.56 30.37 -3.42
CA ASP A 332 22.02 29.23 -4.21
C ASP A 332 21.21 27.98 -3.87
N TYR A 333 20.41 27.52 -4.81
CA TYR A 333 19.61 26.29 -4.63
C TYR A 333 20.46 25.03 -4.40
N ALA A 334 21.68 24.97 -4.98
CA ALA A 334 22.55 23.83 -4.78
C ALA A 334 23.01 23.70 -3.32
N SER A 335 23.33 24.84 -2.70
CA SER A 335 23.79 24.94 -1.30
C SER A 335 22.67 24.87 -0.26
N ALA A 336 21.40 24.84 -0.67
CA ALA A 336 20.28 24.70 0.27
C ALA A 336 20.16 23.24 0.74
N ASP A 337 19.75 23.07 2.01
CA ASP A 337 19.58 21.75 2.61
C ASP A 337 18.17 21.21 2.50
N TYR A 338 18.05 19.89 2.65
CA TYR A 338 16.77 19.18 2.65
C TYR A 338 16.27 18.97 4.06
N TYR A 339 15.00 19.23 4.28
CA TYR A 339 14.36 19.09 5.60
C TYR A 339 13.07 18.28 5.51
N TYR A 340 12.72 17.60 6.61
CA TYR A 340 11.35 17.16 6.82
C TYR A 340 10.48 18.37 7.14
N VAL A 341 9.66 18.77 6.19
CA VAL A 341 8.80 19.96 6.30
C VAL A 341 7.58 19.77 7.21
N ASN A 342 7.54 18.65 7.96
CA ASN A 342 6.46 18.26 8.87
C ASN A 342 5.08 18.24 8.23
N LYS A 343 5.05 17.94 6.93
CA LYS A 343 3.87 17.67 6.12
C LYS A 343 3.94 16.24 5.62
N SER A 344 2.77 15.59 5.53
CA SER A 344 2.65 14.20 5.08
C SER A 344 1.52 14.09 4.07
N SER A 345 1.66 13.21 3.09
CA SER A 345 0.55 12.89 2.20
C SER A 345 -0.53 12.02 2.87
N LEU A 346 -0.22 11.43 4.03
CA LEU A 346 -1.18 10.66 4.81
C LEU A 346 -2.22 11.58 5.46
N PRO A 347 -3.52 11.41 5.17
CA PRO A 347 -4.58 12.14 5.86
C PRO A 347 -4.60 11.84 7.36
N LYS A 348 -4.97 12.83 8.18
CA LYS A 348 -5.19 12.61 9.60
C LYS A 348 -6.43 11.76 9.84
N VAL A 349 -7.50 12.01 9.07
CA VAL A 349 -8.75 11.27 9.14
C VAL A 349 -9.35 11.21 7.73
N TYR A 350 -9.90 10.06 7.37
CA TYR A 350 -10.66 9.91 6.14
C TYR A 350 -11.82 8.94 6.34
N GLY A 351 -12.82 9.02 5.48
CA GLY A 351 -13.99 8.17 5.56
C GLY A 351 -15.11 8.62 4.64
N GLY A 352 -16.31 8.18 4.98
CA GLY A 352 -17.52 8.50 4.25
C GLY A 352 -18.70 8.76 5.19
N PHE A 353 -19.64 9.50 4.65
CA PHE A 353 -20.97 9.70 5.23
C PHE A 353 -21.99 9.39 4.16
N ASN A 354 -23.03 8.66 4.50
CA ASN A 354 -24.14 8.36 3.61
C ASN A 354 -25.48 8.64 4.26
N THR A 355 -26.46 9.00 3.45
CA THR A 355 -27.83 9.18 3.87
C THR A 355 -28.77 8.57 2.84
N SER A 356 -29.85 7.95 3.30
CA SER A 356 -30.93 7.48 2.44
C SER A 356 -32.29 7.78 3.06
N LEU A 357 -33.19 8.35 2.28
CA LEU A 357 -34.55 8.69 2.66
C LEU A 357 -35.52 8.04 1.66
N SER A 358 -36.42 7.21 2.19
CA SER A 358 -37.48 6.58 1.39
C SER A 358 -38.85 7.05 1.89
N TRP A 359 -39.74 7.36 0.97
CA TRP A 359 -41.13 7.74 1.26
C TRP A 359 -42.05 7.39 0.12
N LYS A 360 -43.05 6.55 0.38
CA LYS A 360 -44.15 6.21 -0.55
C LYS A 360 -43.71 5.90 -1.98
N GLY A 361 -42.61 5.14 -2.14
CA GLY A 361 -42.06 4.74 -3.45
C GLY A 361 -41.02 5.70 -4.03
N PHE A 362 -40.72 6.81 -3.36
CA PHE A 362 -39.60 7.69 -3.70
C PHE A 362 -38.39 7.35 -2.82
N ASP A 363 -37.22 7.22 -3.43
CA ASP A 363 -35.95 6.97 -2.76
C ASP A 363 -34.95 8.04 -3.13
N LEU A 364 -34.33 8.66 -2.12
CA LEU A 364 -33.23 9.61 -2.26
C LEU A 364 -32.02 9.07 -1.49
N SER A 365 -30.89 8.98 -2.15
CA SER A 365 -29.63 8.61 -1.48
C SER A 365 -28.51 9.57 -1.86
N ALA A 366 -27.62 9.83 -0.90
CA ALA A 366 -26.40 10.61 -1.13
C ALA A 366 -25.25 9.97 -0.37
N ILE A 367 -24.07 9.95 -1.00
CA ILE A 367 -22.82 9.44 -0.45
C ILE A 367 -21.77 10.53 -0.55
N PHE A 368 -21.09 10.79 0.56
CA PHE A 368 -20.02 11.76 0.67
C PHE A 368 -18.75 11.05 1.11
N ALA A 369 -17.64 11.36 0.47
CA ALA A 369 -16.31 10.96 0.92
C ALA A 369 -15.57 12.18 1.47
N TYR A 370 -14.79 11.99 2.52
CA TYR A 370 -13.96 13.05 3.08
C TYR A 370 -12.55 12.55 3.40
N SER A 371 -11.59 13.47 3.27
CA SER A 371 -10.18 13.26 3.62
C SER A 371 -9.65 14.57 4.21
N ILE A 372 -9.18 14.53 5.45
CA ILE A 372 -8.80 15.72 6.21
C ILE A 372 -7.34 15.63 6.63
N GLY A 373 -6.56 16.70 6.37
CA GLY A 373 -5.22 16.89 6.92
C GLY A 373 -4.08 16.24 6.14
N GLY A 374 -4.32 15.67 4.96
CA GLY A 374 -3.29 15.25 4.02
C GLY A 374 -2.78 16.42 3.17
N TYR A 375 -1.55 16.31 2.66
CA TYR A 375 -0.93 17.26 1.76
C TYR A 375 -0.55 16.58 0.45
N ILE A 376 -0.56 17.33 -0.63
CA ILE A 376 -0.19 16.85 -1.96
C ILE A 376 0.97 17.71 -2.47
N TYR A 377 2.02 17.07 -2.98
CA TYR A 377 3.03 17.77 -3.75
C TYR A 377 2.46 18.05 -5.15
N ASN A 378 2.18 19.33 -5.43
CA ASN A 378 1.62 19.74 -6.69
C ASN A 378 2.73 19.95 -7.72
N ARG A 379 3.05 18.89 -8.47
CA ARG A 379 4.06 18.95 -9.52
C ARG A 379 3.63 19.80 -10.72
N ASP A 380 2.33 19.92 -10.99
CA ASP A 380 1.84 20.68 -12.14
C ASP A 380 2.13 22.16 -11.98
N ILE A 381 2.03 22.71 -10.76
CA ILE A 381 2.42 24.08 -10.48
C ILE A 381 3.90 24.32 -10.83
N THR A 382 4.81 23.40 -10.52
CA THR A 382 6.23 23.57 -10.88
C THR A 382 6.45 23.61 -12.39
N MET A 383 5.58 22.95 -13.16
CA MET A 383 5.65 22.89 -14.62
C MET A 383 5.08 24.14 -15.32
N ILE A 384 4.27 24.95 -14.62
CA ILE A 384 3.63 26.16 -15.18
C ILE A 384 4.12 27.47 -14.53
N LEU A 385 4.88 27.38 -13.42
CA LEU A 385 5.53 28.52 -12.76
C LEU A 385 7.04 28.58 -13.03
N HIS A 386 7.51 27.92 -14.08
CA HIS A 386 8.92 27.94 -14.45
C HIS A 386 9.36 29.33 -14.96
N ASN A 387 10.62 29.68 -14.74
CA ASN A 387 11.21 30.99 -15.11
C ASN A 387 11.82 30.98 -16.52
N GLY A 388 11.09 30.43 -17.50
CA GLY A 388 11.59 30.24 -18.87
C GLY A 388 12.46 29.01 -19.10
N SER A 389 12.65 28.18 -18.08
CA SER A 389 13.50 26.96 -18.17
C SER A 389 12.88 25.83 -18.98
N LEU A 390 11.59 25.90 -19.29
CA LEU A 390 10.86 24.92 -20.08
C LEU A 390 10.32 25.57 -21.36
N GLU A 391 11.12 25.53 -22.41
CA GLU A 391 10.74 26.11 -23.71
C GLU A 391 9.46 25.49 -24.27
N GLY A 392 8.62 26.31 -24.91
CA GLY A 392 7.38 25.87 -25.55
C GLY A 392 6.23 25.53 -24.62
N ARG A 393 6.37 25.73 -23.30
CA ARG A 393 5.29 25.54 -22.33
C ARG A 393 4.62 26.83 -21.92
N ALA A 394 3.30 26.73 -21.72
CA ALA A 394 2.51 27.85 -21.22
C ALA A 394 2.86 28.17 -19.76
N TRP A 395 2.78 29.45 -19.39
CA TRP A 395 2.94 29.91 -18.02
C TRP A 395 1.60 30.19 -17.36
N SER A 396 1.55 30.02 -16.06
CA SER A 396 0.45 30.51 -15.25
C SER A 396 0.53 32.04 -15.15
N THR A 397 -0.62 32.72 -15.10
CA THR A 397 -0.72 34.14 -14.79
C THR A 397 -0.20 34.51 -13.41
N GLU A 398 -0.07 33.54 -12.47
CA GLU A 398 0.56 33.72 -11.15
C GLU A 398 2.01 34.22 -11.25
N ILE A 399 2.72 33.96 -12.37
CA ILE A 399 4.08 34.47 -12.60
C ILE A 399 4.16 35.98 -12.62
N LEU A 400 3.02 36.66 -12.89
CA LEU A 400 2.93 38.13 -12.87
C LEU A 400 3.04 38.71 -11.45
N ARG A 401 2.88 37.88 -10.41
CA ARG A 401 3.07 38.27 -9.00
C ARG A 401 4.51 38.20 -8.53
N ARG A 402 5.45 37.96 -9.43
CA ARG A 402 6.87 37.96 -9.11
C ARG A 402 7.31 39.31 -8.55
N TRP A 403 8.41 39.31 -7.81
CA TRP A 403 9.08 40.49 -7.33
C TRP A 403 9.48 41.40 -8.52
N THR A 404 9.25 42.71 -8.40
CA THR A 404 9.55 43.75 -9.43
C THR A 404 10.25 44.93 -8.78
#